data_9e41977e259805e531e45386408a4c73
#
_entry.id   9e41977e259805e531e45386408a4c73
#
_cell.length_a   1.000
_cell.length_b   1.000
_cell.length_c   1.000
_cell.angle_alpha   90.00
_cell.angle_beta   90.00
_cell.angle_gamma   90.00
#
_symmetry.space_group_name_H-M   'P 1'
#
loop_
_entity.id
_entity.type
_entity.pdbx_description
1 polymer ?
#
loop_
_entity_poly.entity_id
_entity_poly.type
_entity_poly.pdbx_seq_one_letter_code
_entity_poly.pdbx_strand_id
1 'polypeptide(L)'
;MRLTPASLRPWRGSIRARIVIACAALFLVPGAILTGIAYTQIGHVLVIQPGPQGEVSSHQGNGTYFNDANNPQINATRDASKQRAFLEFALAGLGLGTLLAGGLGWAVSRRVLRPLAAVTTAAQAASQENLDQRLALAGPPDELKELADTFDAMLARLDAAFASQRRFIANASHELRTPLTEMRTLIDVTTARPAASATHLKPVLAAIGAAVDKSEELIEALLTLARSDRGPGPAEFVDLPTAVEDAIDLIGPAAAARQIQIRTALQDAQVTGDRVLLERLVSNLIENAVRHNVTGGWVLASTRTRSGIAEVTVSNGGEHIPPDQTPELFEPFRRLSGRTGNQPGSGLGLSIVASVARAHRGHAEAHARPDGGLDVQITLPATANGRKDAPPLPWSPGGAIRPPIPPAAGQSHATAG
;
A
#
# COMPACT_ATOMS: atom_id res chain seq x y z
N MET A 1 -1.13 51.37 -31.42
CA MET A 1 -2.33 50.51 -31.49
C MET A 1 -1.88 49.06 -31.49
N ARG A 2 -1.81 48.40 -30.31
CA ARG A 2 -1.32 47.03 -30.15
C ARG A 2 -2.53 46.09 -30.22
N LEU A 3 -2.58 45.28 -31.27
CA LEU A 3 -3.56 44.22 -31.39
C LEU A 3 -3.18 43.09 -30.42
N THR A 4 -3.95 42.93 -29.38
CA THR A 4 -3.89 41.78 -28.47
C THR A 4 -4.43 40.55 -29.19
N PRO A 5 -3.73 39.39 -29.19
CA PRO A 5 -4.28 38.17 -29.75
C PRO A 5 -5.47 37.71 -28.92
N ALA A 6 -6.59 37.47 -29.59
CA ALA A 6 -7.78 36.89 -28.96
C ALA A 6 -7.41 35.55 -28.36
N SER A 7 -7.46 35.49 -27.04
CA SER A 7 -7.30 34.23 -26.28
C SER A 7 -8.40 33.26 -26.68
N LEU A 8 -8.04 32.23 -27.41
CA LEU A 8 -8.87 31.05 -27.65
C LEU A 8 -9.16 30.44 -26.28
N ARG A 9 -10.33 30.77 -25.68
CA ARG A 9 -10.83 30.08 -24.49
C ARG A 9 -10.93 28.60 -24.82
N PRO A 10 -10.27 27.70 -24.04
CA PRO A 10 -10.41 26.27 -24.27
C PRO A 10 -11.88 25.89 -24.11
N TRP A 11 -12.43 25.32 -25.17
CA TRP A 11 -13.81 24.84 -25.21
C TRP A 11 -14.04 23.82 -24.08
N ARG A 12 -14.88 24.18 -23.10
CA ARG A 12 -15.23 23.37 -21.91
C ARG A 12 -16.23 22.25 -22.23
N GLY A 13 -16.23 21.71 -23.46
CA GLY A 13 -17.05 20.55 -23.80
C GLY A 13 -16.55 19.28 -23.11
N SER A 14 -17.48 18.42 -22.71
CA SER A 14 -17.14 17.10 -22.16
C SER A 14 -16.23 16.33 -23.15
N ILE A 15 -15.35 15.45 -22.66
CA ILE A 15 -14.47 14.61 -23.48
C ILE A 15 -15.28 13.87 -24.54
N ARG A 16 -16.50 13.44 -24.20
CA ARG A 16 -17.45 12.80 -25.12
C ARG A 16 -17.80 13.69 -26.31
N ALA A 17 -18.12 14.94 -26.08
CA ALA A 17 -18.44 15.90 -27.13
C ALA A 17 -17.22 16.14 -28.04
N ARG A 18 -16.01 16.20 -27.48
CA ARG A 18 -14.77 16.34 -28.26
C ARG A 18 -14.53 15.15 -29.18
N ILE A 19 -14.73 13.94 -28.72
CA ILE A 19 -14.57 12.70 -29.52
C ILE A 19 -15.58 12.67 -30.65
N VAL A 20 -16.86 12.95 -30.37
CA VAL A 20 -17.93 12.97 -31.37
C VAL A 20 -17.61 14.00 -32.47
N ILE A 21 -17.19 15.20 -32.09
CA ILE A 21 -16.84 16.26 -33.01
C ILE A 21 -15.59 15.90 -33.82
N ALA A 22 -14.57 15.31 -33.20
CA ALA A 22 -13.38 14.86 -33.89
C ALA A 22 -13.70 13.77 -34.95
N CYS A 23 -14.55 12.79 -34.58
CA CYS A 23 -15.01 11.76 -35.54
C CYS A 23 -15.84 12.34 -36.66
N ALA A 24 -16.74 13.26 -36.37
CA ALA A 24 -17.54 13.94 -37.39
C ALA A 24 -16.66 14.79 -38.33
N ALA A 25 -15.72 15.54 -37.78
CA ALA A 25 -14.79 16.38 -38.57
C ALA A 25 -13.86 15.53 -39.44
N LEU A 26 -13.41 14.36 -38.97
CA LEU A 26 -12.57 13.44 -39.73
C LEU A 26 -13.26 12.92 -41.01
N PHE A 27 -14.58 12.83 -41.03
CA PHE A 27 -15.36 12.46 -42.21
C PHE A 27 -15.77 13.67 -43.06
N LEU A 28 -16.19 14.75 -42.39
CA LEU A 28 -16.72 15.92 -43.07
C LEU A 28 -15.64 16.67 -43.88
N VAL A 29 -14.45 16.86 -43.31
CA VAL A 29 -13.40 17.65 -43.95
C VAL A 29 -12.83 16.96 -45.22
N PRO A 30 -12.35 15.70 -45.16
CA PRO A 30 -11.89 15.01 -46.37
C PRO A 30 -13.00 14.80 -47.39
N GLY A 31 -14.22 14.48 -46.92
CA GLY A 31 -15.38 14.31 -47.80
C GLY A 31 -15.76 15.59 -48.54
N ALA A 32 -15.73 16.74 -47.90
CA ALA A 32 -15.97 18.03 -48.52
C ALA A 32 -14.89 18.38 -49.56
N ILE A 33 -13.60 18.11 -49.28
CA ILE A 33 -12.47 18.31 -50.19
C ILE A 33 -12.63 17.41 -51.40
N LEU A 34 -12.89 16.11 -51.21
CA LEU A 34 -13.06 15.17 -52.34
C LEU A 34 -14.26 15.53 -53.21
N THR A 35 -15.39 15.95 -52.62
CA THR A 35 -16.57 16.42 -53.35
C THR A 35 -16.25 17.68 -54.16
N GLY A 36 -15.49 18.62 -53.57
CA GLY A 36 -15.05 19.82 -54.27
C GLY A 36 -14.12 19.52 -55.50
N ILE A 37 -13.15 18.61 -55.30
CA ILE A 37 -12.28 18.17 -56.37
C ILE A 37 -13.07 17.45 -57.49
N ALA A 38 -13.96 16.53 -57.14
CA ALA A 38 -14.79 15.81 -58.10
C ALA A 38 -15.70 16.77 -58.88
N TYR A 39 -16.28 17.78 -58.22
CA TYR A 39 -17.11 18.79 -58.86
C TYR A 39 -16.33 19.62 -59.90
N THR A 40 -15.11 20.04 -59.59
CA THR A 40 -14.26 20.80 -60.55
C THR A 40 -13.80 19.93 -61.71
N GLN A 41 -13.48 18.65 -61.47
CA GLN A 41 -13.06 17.72 -62.53
C GLN A 41 -14.20 17.41 -63.52
N ILE A 42 -15.43 17.22 -63.01
CA ILE A 42 -16.61 17.02 -63.88
C ILE A 42 -16.82 18.26 -64.80
N GLY A 43 -16.66 19.48 -64.30
CA GLY A 43 -16.73 20.69 -65.06
C GLY A 43 -15.68 20.76 -66.21
N HIS A 44 -14.46 20.29 -65.93
CA HIS A 44 -13.38 20.29 -66.90
C HIS A 44 -13.56 19.21 -68.01
N VAL A 45 -14.02 18.02 -67.67
CA VAL A 45 -14.23 16.90 -68.60
C VAL A 45 -15.38 17.22 -69.57
N LEU A 46 -16.40 17.94 -69.17
CA LEU A 46 -17.54 18.33 -69.99
C LEU A 46 -17.21 19.44 -71.02
N VAL A 47 -16.15 20.21 -70.78
CA VAL A 47 -15.72 21.33 -71.65
C VAL A 47 -14.79 20.83 -72.78
N ILE A 48 -14.18 19.65 -72.75
CA ILE A 48 -13.09 19.20 -73.65
C ILE A 48 -13.56 18.26 -74.75
N GLN A 49 -14.84 17.99 -74.98
CA GLN A 49 -15.29 17.28 -76.21
C GLN A 49 -16.04 18.18 -77.17
N PRO A 50 -15.33 18.83 -78.09
CA PRO A 50 -15.94 19.17 -79.36
C PRO A 50 -16.09 17.85 -80.14
N GLY A 51 -17.30 17.38 -80.30
CA GLY A 51 -17.60 16.22 -81.18
C GLY A 51 -17.12 16.43 -82.58
N PRO A 52 -16.71 15.37 -83.32
CA PRO A 52 -16.31 15.49 -84.69
C PRO A 52 -17.47 16.08 -85.45
N GLN A 53 -17.11 17.14 -86.30
CA GLN A 53 -18.03 17.74 -87.23
C GLN A 53 -18.43 16.64 -88.23
N GLY A 54 -19.58 16.00 -88.04
CA GLY A 54 -20.16 15.08 -89.00
C GLY A 54 -20.56 15.84 -90.24
N GLU A 55 -19.92 15.54 -91.39
CA GLU A 55 -20.35 16.02 -92.72
C GLU A 55 -21.83 15.74 -92.91
N VAL A 56 -22.56 16.81 -93.17
CA VAL A 56 -23.98 16.75 -93.55
C VAL A 56 -24.06 16.23 -94.95
N SER A 57 -24.22 14.91 -95.21
CA SER A 57 -24.60 14.39 -96.51
C SER A 57 -26.11 14.67 -96.73
N SER A 58 -26.36 15.58 -97.66
CA SER A 58 -27.69 15.88 -98.12
C SER A 58 -28.26 14.68 -98.90
N HIS A 59 -29.13 13.88 -98.28
CA HIS A 59 -30.00 13.02 -99.05
C HIS A 59 -31.42 13.58 -98.99
N GLN A 60 -31.95 13.74 -100.16
CA GLN A 60 -33.24 14.31 -100.48
C GLN A 60 -34.33 13.34 -100.06
N GLY A 61 -34.95 13.58 -98.92
CA GLY A 61 -36.09 12.85 -98.37
C GLY A 61 -36.85 13.73 -97.39
N ASN A 62 -38.08 13.99 -97.66
CA ASN A 62 -38.99 14.92 -97.00
C ASN A 62 -39.26 14.55 -95.56
N GLY A 63 -38.47 15.02 -94.65
CA GLY A 63 -38.64 14.88 -93.21
C GLY A 63 -37.48 15.57 -92.46
N THR A 64 -37.75 16.73 -91.88
CA THR A 64 -36.83 17.45 -91.01
C THR A 64 -36.68 16.72 -89.72
N TYR A 65 -35.68 15.85 -89.64
CA TYR A 65 -35.25 15.32 -88.32
C TYR A 65 -34.32 16.34 -87.70
N PHE A 66 -34.84 17.09 -86.79
CA PHE A 66 -33.98 17.91 -85.91
C PHE A 66 -33.10 16.95 -85.08
N ASN A 67 -31.84 16.92 -85.40
CA ASN A 67 -30.88 16.21 -84.62
C ASN A 67 -30.58 17.03 -83.31
N ASP A 68 -31.42 16.88 -82.31
CA ASP A 68 -31.34 17.58 -81.05
C ASP A 68 -30.00 17.33 -80.31
N ALA A 69 -29.22 16.34 -80.74
CA ALA A 69 -27.96 15.96 -80.11
C ALA A 69 -26.85 17.02 -80.18
N ASN A 70 -26.93 17.98 -81.14
CA ASN A 70 -25.91 19.02 -81.35
C ASN A 70 -26.38 20.43 -80.97
N ASN A 71 -27.49 20.56 -80.23
CA ASN A 71 -27.91 21.87 -79.82
C ASN A 71 -27.13 22.27 -78.54
N PRO A 72 -26.22 23.28 -78.57
CA PRO A 72 -25.36 23.67 -77.48
C PRO A 72 -26.14 24.12 -76.23
N GLN A 73 -27.36 24.64 -76.43
CA GLN A 73 -28.23 25.04 -75.27
C GLN A 73 -28.85 23.85 -74.55
N ILE A 74 -29.25 22.80 -75.27
CA ILE A 74 -29.79 21.57 -74.69
C ILE A 74 -28.71 20.78 -73.99
N ASN A 75 -27.50 20.74 -74.51
CA ASN A 75 -26.36 20.06 -73.84
C ASN A 75 -25.93 20.82 -72.61
N ALA A 76 -25.85 22.15 -72.67
CA ALA A 76 -25.54 22.96 -71.50
C ALA A 76 -26.56 22.81 -70.31
N THR A 77 -27.85 22.70 -70.64
CA THR A 77 -28.91 22.48 -69.66
C THR A 77 -28.87 21.04 -69.03
N ARG A 78 -28.57 20.03 -69.90
CA ARG A 78 -28.39 18.63 -69.45
C ARG A 78 -27.16 18.46 -68.55
N ASP A 79 -26.07 19.13 -68.86
CA ASP A 79 -24.85 19.08 -68.08
C ASP A 79 -25.00 19.82 -66.77
N ALA A 80 -25.69 20.95 -66.74
CA ALA A 80 -26.05 21.67 -65.51
C ALA A 80 -26.97 20.85 -64.65
N SER A 81 -27.91 20.08 -65.20
CA SER A 81 -28.79 19.19 -64.42
C SER A 81 -28.04 17.99 -63.83
N LYS A 82 -27.08 17.40 -64.59
CA LYS A 82 -26.20 16.32 -64.05
C LYS A 82 -25.28 16.80 -62.97
N GLN A 83 -24.72 18.00 -63.10
CA GLN A 83 -23.90 18.60 -62.01
C GLN A 83 -24.70 18.87 -60.72
N ARG A 84 -25.94 19.37 -60.83
CA ARG A 84 -26.81 19.56 -59.67
C ARG A 84 -27.16 18.23 -59.04
N ALA A 85 -27.58 17.22 -59.78
CA ALA A 85 -27.87 15.90 -59.28
C ALA A 85 -26.67 15.26 -58.55
N PHE A 86 -25.46 15.39 -59.15
CA PHE A 86 -24.23 14.93 -58.51
C PHE A 86 -23.98 15.63 -57.17
N LEU A 87 -24.13 16.96 -57.13
CA LEU A 87 -23.92 17.75 -55.90
C LEU A 87 -24.94 17.36 -54.85
N GLU A 88 -26.22 17.16 -55.20
CA GLU A 88 -27.26 16.70 -54.27
C GLU A 88 -26.94 15.32 -53.67
N PHE A 89 -26.56 14.34 -54.51
CA PHE A 89 -26.17 13.01 -54.05
C PHE A 89 -24.88 13.04 -53.20
N ALA A 90 -23.89 13.84 -53.59
CA ALA A 90 -22.64 13.98 -52.83
C ALA A 90 -22.85 14.64 -51.45
N LEU A 91 -23.68 15.69 -51.39
CA LEU A 91 -24.04 16.35 -50.12
C LEU A 91 -24.89 15.42 -49.21
N ALA A 92 -25.82 14.68 -49.78
CA ALA A 92 -26.62 13.69 -49.05
C ALA A 92 -25.73 12.58 -48.50
N GLY A 93 -24.80 12.05 -49.31
CA GLY A 93 -23.82 11.04 -48.88
C GLY A 93 -22.88 11.55 -47.81
N LEU A 94 -22.37 12.78 -47.94
CA LEU A 94 -21.53 13.42 -46.94
C LEU A 94 -22.27 13.63 -45.59
N GLY A 95 -23.54 14.09 -45.69
CA GLY A 95 -24.41 14.28 -44.55
C GLY A 95 -24.67 12.96 -43.81
N LEU A 96 -25.05 11.92 -44.54
CA LEU A 96 -25.28 10.60 -43.96
C LEU A 96 -24.02 10.00 -43.35
N GLY A 97 -22.88 10.09 -44.03
CA GLY A 97 -21.60 9.61 -43.52
C GLY A 97 -21.18 10.32 -42.24
N THR A 98 -21.37 11.63 -42.17
CA THR A 98 -21.07 12.44 -40.97
C THR A 98 -21.97 12.05 -39.80
N LEU A 99 -23.26 11.82 -40.03
CA LEU A 99 -24.21 11.36 -38.99
C LEU A 99 -23.85 9.97 -38.45
N LEU A 100 -23.50 9.05 -39.38
CA LEU A 100 -23.08 7.70 -38.99
C LEU A 100 -21.78 7.73 -38.21
N ALA A 101 -20.79 8.50 -38.63
CA ALA A 101 -19.52 8.65 -37.91
C ALA A 101 -19.69 9.29 -36.52
N GLY A 102 -20.54 10.31 -36.42
CA GLY A 102 -20.90 10.95 -35.16
C GLY A 102 -21.63 10.00 -34.21
N GLY A 103 -22.60 9.23 -34.74
CA GLY A 103 -23.34 8.22 -33.97
C GLY A 103 -22.45 7.09 -33.45
N LEU A 104 -21.56 6.58 -34.29
CA LEU A 104 -20.59 5.56 -33.93
C LEU A 104 -19.59 6.09 -32.89
N GLY A 105 -19.07 7.28 -33.09
CA GLY A 105 -18.18 7.94 -32.15
C GLY A 105 -18.83 8.17 -30.77
N TRP A 106 -20.13 8.51 -30.75
CA TRP A 106 -20.90 8.65 -29.53
C TRP A 106 -21.09 7.29 -28.81
N ALA A 107 -21.43 6.23 -29.53
CA ALA A 107 -21.62 4.89 -28.98
C ALA A 107 -20.33 4.33 -28.38
N VAL A 108 -19.20 4.45 -29.13
CA VAL A 108 -17.87 4.03 -28.64
C VAL A 108 -17.44 4.85 -27.41
N SER A 109 -17.58 6.17 -27.48
CA SER A 109 -17.24 7.07 -26.36
C SER A 109 -18.06 6.74 -25.10
N ARG A 110 -19.35 6.44 -25.26
CA ARG A 110 -20.21 6.05 -24.13
C ARG A 110 -19.78 4.72 -23.51
N ARG A 111 -19.39 3.76 -24.33
CA ARG A 111 -18.97 2.42 -23.88
C ARG A 111 -17.60 2.48 -23.15
N VAL A 112 -16.64 3.20 -23.72
CA VAL A 112 -15.27 3.28 -23.19
C VAL A 112 -15.17 4.19 -21.96
N LEU A 113 -15.91 5.31 -21.94
CA LEU A 113 -15.81 6.29 -20.82
C LEU A 113 -16.78 6.02 -19.66
N ARG A 114 -17.69 5.04 -19.75
CA ARG A 114 -18.61 4.69 -18.67
C ARG A 114 -17.88 4.11 -17.46
N PRO A 115 -16.92 3.16 -17.61
CA PRO A 115 -16.14 2.64 -16.49
C PRO A 115 -15.32 3.72 -15.78
N LEU A 116 -14.74 4.65 -16.52
CA LEU A 116 -13.96 5.76 -15.92
C LEU A 116 -14.84 6.66 -15.04
N ALA A 117 -16.08 6.89 -15.44
CA ALA A 117 -17.03 7.62 -14.59
C ALA A 117 -17.35 6.87 -13.29
N ALA A 118 -17.44 5.53 -13.34
CA ALA A 118 -17.64 4.69 -12.17
C ALA A 118 -16.44 4.79 -11.19
N VAL A 119 -15.21 4.73 -11.69
CA VAL A 119 -13.98 4.93 -10.88
C VAL A 119 -14.00 6.30 -10.21
N THR A 120 -14.32 7.36 -10.97
CA THR A 120 -14.39 8.73 -10.42
C THR A 120 -15.45 8.85 -9.33
N THR A 121 -16.63 8.27 -9.53
CA THR A 121 -17.71 8.29 -8.52
C THR A 121 -17.34 7.50 -7.28
N ALA A 122 -16.73 6.31 -7.44
CA ALA A 122 -16.25 5.51 -6.32
C ALA A 122 -15.13 6.24 -5.54
N ALA A 123 -14.21 6.90 -6.24
CA ALA A 123 -13.16 7.69 -5.60
C ALA A 123 -13.72 8.88 -4.81
N GLN A 124 -14.78 9.54 -5.31
CA GLN A 124 -15.45 10.63 -4.60
C GLN A 124 -16.31 10.15 -3.43
N ALA A 125 -16.87 8.93 -3.52
CA ALA A 125 -17.66 8.32 -2.46
C ALA A 125 -16.78 7.60 -1.41
N ALA A 126 -15.50 7.36 -1.71
CA ALA A 126 -14.57 6.71 -0.80
C ALA A 126 -14.39 7.57 0.46
N SER A 127 -14.86 7.05 1.59
CA SER A 127 -14.73 7.60 2.93
C SER A 127 -14.40 6.45 3.88
N GLN A 128 -14.02 6.75 5.12
CA GLN A 128 -13.74 5.72 6.13
C GLN A 128 -14.91 4.75 6.37
N GLU A 129 -16.14 5.16 6.02
CA GLU A 129 -17.35 4.36 6.24
C GLU A 129 -17.72 3.47 5.03
N ASN A 130 -17.16 3.75 3.83
CA ASN A 130 -17.57 3.11 2.57
C ASN A 130 -16.39 2.50 1.78
N LEU A 131 -15.29 2.16 2.45
CA LEU A 131 -14.11 1.56 1.79
C LEU A 131 -14.31 0.10 1.39
N ASP A 132 -15.37 -0.55 1.87
CA ASP A 132 -15.75 -1.92 1.52
C ASP A 132 -16.32 -2.04 0.10
N GLN A 133 -16.81 -0.95 -0.48
CA GLN A 133 -17.34 -0.94 -1.83
C GLN A 133 -16.21 -1.14 -2.85
N ARG A 134 -16.41 -2.13 -3.74
CA ARG A 134 -15.47 -2.44 -4.83
C ARG A 134 -16.11 -2.08 -6.16
N LEU A 135 -15.27 -1.66 -7.10
CA LEU A 135 -15.71 -1.44 -8.49
C LEU A 135 -16.11 -2.75 -9.14
N ALA A 136 -15.37 -3.83 -8.86
CA ALA A 136 -15.60 -5.18 -9.36
C ALA A 136 -15.94 -5.18 -10.86
N LEU A 137 -15.20 -4.42 -11.67
CA LEU A 137 -15.50 -4.21 -13.07
C LEU A 137 -15.45 -5.54 -13.84
N ALA A 138 -16.59 -5.96 -14.38
CA ALA A 138 -16.66 -7.12 -15.25
C ALA A 138 -16.32 -6.70 -16.69
N GLY A 139 -15.44 -7.44 -17.37
CA GLY A 139 -15.05 -7.17 -18.75
C GLY A 139 -13.81 -7.94 -19.19
N PRO A 140 -13.36 -7.73 -20.44
CA PRO A 140 -12.12 -8.31 -20.93
C PRO A 140 -10.92 -7.72 -20.13
N PRO A 141 -9.78 -8.45 -20.08
CA PRO A 141 -8.56 -7.96 -19.46
C PRO A 141 -7.92 -6.89 -20.34
N ASP A 142 -8.39 -5.66 -20.19
CA ASP A 142 -7.88 -4.47 -20.85
C ASP A 142 -7.34 -3.46 -19.82
N GLU A 143 -6.81 -2.33 -20.29
CA GLU A 143 -6.22 -1.29 -19.43
C GLU A 143 -7.24 -0.71 -18.44
N LEU A 144 -8.54 -0.74 -18.76
CA LEU A 144 -9.59 -0.27 -17.88
C LEU A 144 -9.85 -1.27 -16.74
N LYS A 145 -9.78 -2.57 -17.03
CA LYS A 145 -9.86 -3.62 -16.03
C LYS A 145 -8.67 -3.56 -15.08
N GLU A 146 -7.44 -3.40 -15.59
CA GLU A 146 -6.23 -3.26 -14.81
C GLU A 146 -6.30 -2.03 -13.87
N LEU A 147 -6.80 -0.90 -14.37
CA LEU A 147 -7.02 0.30 -13.56
C LEU A 147 -8.04 0.02 -12.44
N ALA A 148 -9.15 -0.63 -12.74
CA ALA A 148 -10.18 -0.95 -11.75
C ALA A 148 -9.66 -1.92 -10.68
N ASP A 149 -8.92 -2.95 -11.06
CA ASP A 149 -8.32 -3.92 -10.14
C ASP A 149 -7.25 -3.28 -9.25
N THR A 150 -6.45 -2.38 -9.81
CA THR A 150 -5.46 -1.58 -9.04
C THR A 150 -6.15 -0.68 -8.03
N PHE A 151 -7.26 -0.04 -8.42
CA PHE A 151 -8.05 0.82 -7.53
C PHE A 151 -8.70 0.00 -6.41
N ASP A 152 -9.28 -1.16 -6.72
CA ASP A 152 -9.85 -2.08 -5.74
C ASP A 152 -8.80 -2.61 -4.75
N ALA A 153 -7.58 -2.90 -5.23
CA ALA A 153 -6.45 -3.29 -4.38
C ALA A 153 -6.02 -2.14 -3.44
N MET A 154 -6.03 -0.90 -3.92
CA MET A 154 -5.75 0.28 -3.08
C MET A 154 -6.83 0.47 -2.01
N LEU A 155 -8.12 0.37 -2.36
CA LEU A 155 -9.23 0.44 -1.40
C LEU A 155 -9.12 -0.67 -0.35
N ALA A 156 -8.76 -1.89 -0.74
CA ALA A 156 -8.57 -3.00 0.20
C ALA A 156 -7.45 -2.73 1.21
N ARG A 157 -6.33 -2.13 0.77
CA ARG A 157 -5.23 -1.72 1.66
C ARG A 157 -5.65 -0.61 2.64
N LEU A 158 -6.41 0.36 2.17
CA LEU A 158 -6.93 1.45 3.01
C LEU A 158 -7.92 0.92 4.05
N ASP A 159 -8.85 0.06 3.64
CA ASP A 159 -9.81 -0.57 4.55
C ASP A 159 -9.12 -1.40 5.64
N ALA A 160 -8.14 -2.23 5.27
CA ALA A 160 -7.32 -2.98 6.21
C ALA A 160 -6.57 -2.07 7.20
N ALA A 161 -6.01 -0.94 6.72
CA ALA A 161 -5.31 0.03 7.56
C ALA A 161 -6.26 0.70 8.55
N PHE A 162 -7.42 1.17 8.12
CA PHE A 162 -8.43 1.75 9.01
C PHE A 162 -9.04 0.74 9.99
N ALA A 163 -9.27 -0.50 9.55
CA ALA A 163 -9.71 -1.56 10.44
C ALA A 163 -8.67 -1.86 11.53
N SER A 164 -7.39 -1.88 11.17
CA SER A 164 -6.29 -2.02 12.13
C SER A 164 -6.24 -0.84 13.10
N GLN A 165 -6.37 0.40 12.60
CA GLN A 165 -6.39 1.60 13.44
C GLN A 165 -7.58 1.62 14.41
N ARG A 166 -8.79 1.24 13.95
CA ARG A 166 -9.97 1.13 14.84
C ARG A 166 -9.75 0.10 15.95
N ARG A 167 -9.22 -1.09 15.61
CA ARG A 167 -8.88 -2.12 16.59
C ARG A 167 -7.83 -1.62 17.59
N PHE A 168 -6.80 -0.93 17.12
CA PHE A 168 -5.76 -0.34 17.97
C PHE A 168 -6.35 0.63 19.00
N ILE A 169 -7.19 1.59 18.56
CA ILE A 169 -7.83 2.58 19.45
C ILE A 169 -8.75 1.88 20.47
N ALA A 170 -9.54 0.91 20.01
CA ALA A 170 -10.42 0.15 20.91
C ALA A 170 -9.64 -0.60 21.97
N ASN A 171 -8.59 -1.34 21.57
CA ASN A 171 -7.75 -2.11 22.48
C ASN A 171 -6.99 -1.19 23.44
N ALA A 172 -6.40 -0.08 22.97
CA ALA A 172 -5.74 0.91 23.83
C ALA A 172 -6.70 1.46 24.90
N SER A 173 -7.94 1.77 24.51
CA SER A 173 -8.97 2.26 25.43
C SER A 173 -9.34 1.20 26.48
N HIS A 174 -9.41 -0.07 26.09
CA HIS A 174 -9.68 -1.18 27.02
C HIS A 174 -8.52 -1.40 28.00
N GLU A 175 -7.28 -1.45 27.49
CA GLU A 175 -6.09 -1.67 28.31
C GLU A 175 -5.81 -0.51 29.29
N LEU A 176 -6.16 0.74 28.94
CA LEU A 176 -6.08 1.89 29.83
C LEU A 176 -7.21 1.90 30.87
N ARG A 177 -8.42 1.45 30.51
CA ARG A 177 -9.56 1.46 31.42
C ARG A 177 -9.37 0.48 32.58
N THR A 178 -8.76 -0.67 32.32
CA THR A 178 -8.56 -1.74 33.34
C THR A 178 -7.80 -1.25 34.58
N PRO A 179 -6.55 -0.72 34.46
CA PRO A 179 -5.81 -0.23 35.63
C PRO A 179 -6.50 0.95 36.31
N LEU A 180 -7.15 1.85 35.56
CA LEU A 180 -7.90 2.96 36.12
C LEU A 180 -9.10 2.48 36.97
N THR A 181 -9.82 1.45 36.48
CA THR A 181 -10.93 0.85 37.24
C THR A 181 -10.42 0.12 38.47
N GLU A 182 -9.29 -0.58 38.38
CA GLU A 182 -8.63 -1.25 39.51
C GLU A 182 -8.23 -0.23 40.58
N MET A 183 -7.54 0.85 40.23
CA MET A 183 -7.20 1.94 41.16
C MET A 183 -8.45 2.54 41.79
N ARG A 184 -9.49 2.82 41.02
CA ARG A 184 -10.75 3.36 41.54
C ARG A 184 -11.37 2.41 42.56
N THR A 185 -11.45 1.12 42.27
CA THR A 185 -12.00 0.12 43.18
C THR A 185 -11.20 0.03 44.49
N LEU A 186 -9.86 0.04 44.39
CA LEU A 186 -9.00 0.03 45.55
C LEU A 186 -9.20 1.26 46.46
N ILE A 187 -9.34 2.44 45.88
CA ILE A 187 -9.63 3.69 46.57
C ILE A 187 -11.02 3.61 47.24
N ASP A 188 -12.06 3.23 46.49
CA ASP A 188 -13.43 3.19 46.98
C ASP A 188 -13.60 2.19 48.14
N VAL A 189 -12.97 0.99 48.03
CA VAL A 189 -12.98 -0.02 49.14
C VAL A 189 -12.22 0.45 50.37
N THR A 190 -11.12 1.17 50.18
CA THR A 190 -10.31 1.68 51.30
C THR A 190 -10.99 2.85 51.97
N THR A 191 -11.61 3.75 51.25
CA THR A 191 -12.34 4.90 51.83
C THR A 191 -13.63 4.50 52.54
N ALA A 192 -14.26 3.39 52.12
CA ALA A 192 -15.46 2.85 52.80
C ALA A 192 -15.15 2.18 54.16
N ARG A 193 -13.87 2.01 54.53
CA ARG A 193 -13.45 1.41 55.78
C ARG A 193 -12.75 2.42 56.72
N PRO A 194 -13.47 3.17 57.57
CA PRO A 194 -12.91 4.28 58.36
C PRO A 194 -11.84 3.90 59.40
N ALA A 195 -11.65 2.61 59.69
CA ALA A 195 -10.70 2.09 60.69
C ALA A 195 -9.57 1.25 60.07
N ALA A 196 -9.16 1.55 58.82
CA ALA A 196 -8.05 0.84 58.20
C ALA A 196 -6.73 1.13 58.90
N SER A 197 -6.16 0.13 59.56
CA SER A 197 -4.83 0.17 60.16
C SER A 197 -3.78 0.47 59.08
N ALA A 198 -2.67 1.15 59.46
CA ALA A 198 -1.52 1.40 58.57
C ALA A 198 -1.01 0.12 57.87
N THR A 199 -1.20 -1.03 58.54
CA THR A 199 -0.84 -2.35 57.98
C THR A 199 -1.69 -2.74 56.76
N HIS A 200 -2.94 -2.27 56.68
CA HIS A 200 -3.84 -2.52 55.53
C HIS A 200 -3.65 -1.50 54.41
N LEU A 201 -3.22 -0.27 54.73
CA LEU A 201 -3.00 0.79 53.75
C LEU A 201 -1.77 0.54 52.85
N LYS A 202 -0.69 0.00 53.42
CA LYS A 202 0.56 -0.26 52.73
C LYS A 202 0.40 -1.15 51.47
N PRO A 203 -0.26 -2.32 51.51
CA PRO A 203 -0.48 -3.16 50.33
C PRO A 203 -1.41 -2.50 49.32
N VAL A 204 -2.40 -1.71 49.74
CA VAL A 204 -3.30 -0.98 48.80
C VAL A 204 -2.54 0.10 48.07
N LEU A 205 -1.71 0.89 48.75
CA LEU A 205 -0.87 1.90 48.13
C LEU A 205 0.13 1.27 47.17
N ALA A 206 0.71 0.12 47.49
CA ALA A 206 1.60 -0.62 46.59
C ALA A 206 0.85 -1.12 45.34
N ALA A 207 -0.39 -1.60 45.48
CA ALA A 207 -1.21 -2.03 44.35
C ALA A 207 -1.62 -0.86 43.45
N ILE A 208 -1.95 0.32 44.03
CA ILE A 208 -2.22 1.53 43.29
C ILE A 208 -0.95 1.98 42.53
N GLY A 209 0.22 1.97 43.17
CA GLY A 209 1.49 2.28 42.57
C GLY A 209 1.76 1.40 41.32
N ALA A 210 1.62 0.08 41.48
CA ALA A 210 1.80 -0.88 40.40
C ALA A 210 0.80 -0.66 39.24
N ALA A 211 -0.43 -0.21 39.52
CA ALA A 211 -1.41 0.12 38.50
C ALA A 211 -1.06 1.45 37.74
N VAL A 212 -0.47 2.41 38.45
CA VAL A 212 0.09 3.65 37.84
C VAL A 212 1.26 3.30 36.94
N ASP A 213 2.27 2.57 37.42
CA ASP A 213 3.44 2.16 36.63
C ASP A 213 3.04 1.43 35.35
N LYS A 214 2.06 0.53 35.44
CA LYS A 214 1.51 -0.18 34.29
C LYS A 214 0.83 0.77 33.30
N SER A 215 0.14 1.81 33.76
CA SER A 215 -0.50 2.81 32.90
C SER A 215 0.54 3.68 32.21
N GLU A 216 1.61 4.06 32.88
CA GLU A 216 2.74 4.81 32.32
C GLU A 216 3.47 3.99 31.25
N GLU A 217 3.79 2.70 31.52
CA GLU A 217 4.37 1.79 30.53
C GLU A 217 3.50 1.72 29.24
N LEU A 218 2.19 1.64 29.40
CA LEU A 218 1.27 1.58 28.27
C LEU A 218 1.26 2.90 27.48
N ILE A 219 1.22 4.05 28.15
CA ILE A 219 1.24 5.36 27.51
C ILE A 219 2.56 5.56 26.73
N GLU A 220 3.69 5.23 27.32
CA GLU A 220 5.00 5.32 26.64
C GLU A 220 5.07 4.40 25.40
N ALA A 221 4.51 3.18 25.51
CA ALA A 221 4.42 2.26 24.39
C ALA A 221 3.60 2.84 23.23
N LEU A 222 2.43 3.43 23.55
CA LEU A 222 1.58 4.10 22.55
C LEU A 222 2.25 5.32 21.92
N LEU A 223 2.95 6.14 22.72
CA LEU A 223 3.71 7.28 22.21
C LEU A 223 4.86 6.85 21.30
N THR A 224 5.54 5.76 21.64
CA THR A 224 6.63 5.19 20.82
C THR A 224 6.09 4.71 19.46
N LEU A 225 4.95 4.01 19.44
CA LEU A 225 4.29 3.62 18.18
C LEU A 225 3.89 4.85 17.36
N ALA A 226 3.28 5.86 17.97
CA ALA A 226 2.88 7.08 17.30
C ALA A 226 4.07 7.90 16.76
N ARG A 227 5.23 7.85 17.41
CA ARG A 227 6.47 8.47 16.92
C ARG A 227 7.05 7.69 15.74
N SER A 228 7.14 6.37 15.85
CA SER A 228 7.69 5.53 14.77
C SER A 228 6.87 5.61 13.49
N ASP A 229 5.54 5.75 13.57
CA ASP A 229 4.66 5.91 12.39
C ASP A 229 4.86 7.25 11.66
N ARG A 230 5.35 8.29 12.35
CA ARG A 230 5.70 9.58 11.73
C ARG A 230 7.06 9.58 11.02
N GLY A 231 7.81 8.50 11.14
CA GLY A 231 9.19 8.36 10.70
C GLY A 231 10.20 8.70 11.81
N PRO A 232 11.48 8.29 11.61
CA PRO A 232 12.52 8.51 12.60
C PRO A 232 12.79 10.00 12.78
N GLY A 233 13.13 10.39 14.00
CA GLY A 233 13.61 11.71 14.37
C GLY A 233 15.01 12.03 13.80
N PRO A 234 15.75 12.95 14.42
CA PRO A 234 17.12 13.26 14.00
C PRO A 234 17.96 11.97 13.93
N ALA A 235 18.66 11.78 12.82
CA ALA A 235 19.48 10.61 12.61
C ALA A 235 20.80 10.75 13.36
N GLU A 236 21.03 9.89 14.33
CA GLU A 236 22.25 9.78 15.10
C GLU A 236 22.94 8.44 14.81
N PHE A 237 24.22 8.39 15.16
CA PHE A 237 24.99 7.17 15.11
C PHE A 237 24.67 6.32 16.35
N VAL A 238 24.24 5.07 16.17
CA VAL A 238 23.88 4.16 17.26
C VAL A 238 24.67 2.88 17.13
N ASP A 239 25.34 2.50 18.21
CA ASP A 239 26.07 1.25 18.36
C ASP A 239 25.14 0.22 19.01
N LEU A 240 24.67 -0.74 18.20
CA LEU A 240 23.71 -1.73 18.66
C LEU A 240 24.25 -2.68 19.75
N PRO A 241 25.53 -3.12 19.73
CA PRO A 241 26.13 -3.83 20.85
C PRO A 241 25.95 -3.12 22.19
N THR A 242 26.33 -1.84 22.26
CA THR A 242 26.19 -1.02 23.47
C THR A 242 24.72 -0.93 23.91
N ALA A 243 23.81 -0.70 22.96
CA ALA A 243 22.37 -0.65 23.28
C ALA A 243 21.83 -1.99 23.86
N VAL A 244 22.39 -3.13 23.40
CA VAL A 244 22.06 -4.46 23.94
C VAL A 244 22.61 -4.64 25.34
N GLU A 245 23.84 -4.20 25.60
CA GLU A 245 24.47 -4.26 26.93
C GLU A 245 23.68 -3.43 27.94
N ASP A 246 23.35 -2.18 27.60
CA ASP A 246 22.55 -1.26 28.42
C ASP A 246 21.17 -1.89 28.76
N ALA A 247 20.49 -2.49 27.77
CA ALA A 247 19.22 -3.15 27.99
C ALA A 247 19.32 -4.39 28.90
N ILE A 248 20.42 -5.14 28.79
CA ILE A 248 20.67 -6.31 29.65
C ILE A 248 20.95 -5.86 31.08
N ASP A 249 21.72 -4.82 31.27
CA ASP A 249 22.03 -4.27 32.61
C ASP A 249 20.75 -3.80 33.31
N LEU A 250 19.86 -3.14 32.58
CA LEU A 250 18.58 -2.66 33.10
C LEU A 250 17.66 -3.82 33.54
N ILE A 251 17.57 -4.91 32.76
CA ILE A 251 16.70 -6.06 33.07
C ILE A 251 17.35 -7.11 34.00
N GLY A 252 18.65 -6.97 34.25
CA GLY A 252 19.45 -7.91 35.05
C GLY A 252 18.83 -8.33 36.36
N PRO A 253 18.33 -7.42 37.20
CA PRO A 253 17.68 -7.78 38.49
C PRO A 253 16.45 -8.66 38.27
N ALA A 254 15.63 -8.40 37.28
CA ALA A 254 14.43 -9.19 37.00
C ALA A 254 14.77 -10.57 36.42
N ALA A 255 15.81 -10.66 35.59
CA ALA A 255 16.33 -11.92 35.07
C ALA A 255 16.91 -12.79 36.19
N ALA A 256 17.69 -12.19 37.07
CA ALA A 256 18.27 -12.89 38.25
C ALA A 256 17.20 -13.43 39.19
N ALA A 257 16.14 -12.66 39.46
CA ALA A 257 15.01 -13.12 40.33
C ALA A 257 14.29 -14.35 39.76
N ARG A 258 14.35 -14.54 38.40
CA ARG A 258 13.79 -15.70 37.70
C ARG A 258 14.84 -16.75 37.33
N GLN A 259 16.08 -16.60 37.79
CA GLN A 259 17.21 -17.48 37.49
C GLN A 259 17.47 -17.67 35.98
N ILE A 260 17.18 -16.64 35.16
CA ILE A 260 17.39 -16.66 33.72
C ILE A 260 18.85 -16.33 33.40
N GLN A 261 19.50 -17.19 32.61
CA GLN A 261 20.87 -17.00 32.15
C GLN A 261 20.87 -16.16 30.89
N ILE A 262 21.44 -14.95 30.93
CA ILE A 262 21.62 -14.12 29.75
C ILE A 262 23.05 -14.35 29.20
N ARG A 263 23.13 -14.63 27.90
CA ARG A 263 24.37 -14.81 27.16
C ARG A 263 24.41 -13.84 25.99
N THR A 264 25.59 -13.39 25.63
CA THR A 264 25.80 -12.43 24.54
C THR A 264 26.81 -12.94 23.52
N ALA A 265 26.60 -12.59 22.25
CA ALA A 265 27.52 -12.82 21.14
C ALA A 265 27.54 -11.55 20.25
N LEU A 266 28.08 -10.47 20.82
CA LEU A 266 28.02 -9.13 20.23
C LEU A 266 29.19 -8.91 19.28
N GLN A 267 28.88 -8.64 18.03
CA GLN A 267 29.81 -8.16 17.01
C GLN A 267 29.43 -6.76 16.59
N ASP A 268 30.36 -6.03 15.98
CA ASP A 268 30.14 -4.67 15.48
C ASP A 268 28.87 -4.59 14.62
N ALA A 269 27.94 -3.76 15.02
CA ALA A 269 26.68 -3.51 14.30
C ALA A 269 26.25 -2.07 14.57
N GLN A 270 26.50 -1.21 13.57
CA GLN A 270 26.29 0.22 13.70
C GLN A 270 25.24 0.68 12.70
N VAL A 271 24.30 1.50 13.16
CA VAL A 271 23.21 2.03 12.37
C VAL A 271 23.10 3.54 12.54
N THR A 272 22.49 4.20 11.57
CA THR A 272 22.15 5.62 11.69
C THR A 272 20.64 5.74 11.77
N GLY A 273 20.14 6.35 12.85
CA GLY A 273 18.70 6.49 13.08
C GLY A 273 18.36 7.28 14.33
N ASP A 274 17.11 7.24 14.72
CA ASP A 274 16.62 7.83 15.97
C ASP A 274 17.11 6.96 17.14
N ARG A 275 18.06 7.49 17.92
CA ARG A 275 18.66 6.78 19.05
C ARG A 275 17.62 6.29 20.03
N VAL A 276 16.67 7.13 20.43
CA VAL A 276 15.65 6.78 21.42
C VAL A 276 14.78 5.63 20.96
N LEU A 277 14.38 5.65 19.69
CA LEU A 277 13.59 4.57 19.10
C LEU A 277 14.38 3.26 18.99
N LEU A 278 15.65 3.31 18.59
CA LEU A 278 16.51 2.13 18.45
C LEU A 278 16.84 1.49 19.81
N GLU A 279 17.16 2.30 20.81
CA GLU A 279 17.35 1.81 22.21
C GLU A 279 16.07 1.18 22.75
N ARG A 280 14.89 1.78 22.46
CA ARG A 280 13.60 1.23 22.87
C ARG A 280 13.28 -0.09 22.14
N LEU A 281 13.65 -0.21 20.87
CA LEU A 281 13.54 -1.47 20.12
C LEU A 281 14.32 -2.58 20.83
N VAL A 282 15.59 -2.33 21.15
CA VAL A 282 16.47 -3.31 21.79
C VAL A 282 15.93 -3.68 23.18
N SER A 283 15.55 -2.69 24.01
CA SER A 283 14.98 -2.93 25.33
C SER A 283 13.73 -3.80 25.27
N ASN A 284 12.81 -3.51 24.33
CA ASN A 284 11.60 -4.33 24.15
C ASN A 284 11.92 -5.78 23.76
N LEU A 285 12.98 -6.02 22.95
CA LEU A 285 13.41 -7.39 22.62
C LEU A 285 13.90 -8.14 23.85
N ILE A 286 14.78 -7.53 24.62
CA ILE A 286 15.38 -8.16 25.80
C ILE A 286 14.33 -8.36 26.90
N GLU A 287 13.51 -7.34 27.18
CA GLU A 287 12.39 -7.46 28.12
C GLU A 287 11.42 -8.57 27.72
N ASN A 288 11.06 -8.66 26.45
CA ASN A 288 10.18 -9.72 25.96
C ASN A 288 10.79 -11.11 26.18
N ALA A 289 12.08 -11.28 25.88
CA ALA A 289 12.80 -12.52 26.04
C ALA A 289 12.90 -12.98 27.51
N VAL A 290 13.04 -12.04 28.46
CA VAL A 290 13.05 -12.33 29.88
C VAL A 290 11.63 -12.57 30.43
N ARG A 291 10.67 -11.73 30.05
CA ARG A 291 9.27 -11.81 30.51
C ARG A 291 8.59 -13.11 30.11
N HIS A 292 8.81 -13.55 28.87
CA HIS A 292 8.18 -14.76 28.32
C HIS A 292 9.04 -16.02 28.42
N ASN A 293 10.05 -16.00 29.28
CA ASN A 293 10.89 -17.15 29.56
C ASN A 293 10.31 -18.04 30.66
N VAL A 294 10.85 -19.23 30.78
CA VAL A 294 10.63 -20.11 31.94
C VAL A 294 11.63 -19.80 33.05
N THR A 295 11.29 -20.12 34.33
CA THR A 295 12.24 -20.00 35.45
C THR A 295 13.42 -20.93 35.20
N GLY A 296 14.64 -20.44 35.40
CA GLY A 296 15.86 -21.19 35.10
C GLY A 296 16.19 -21.31 33.63
N GLY A 297 15.45 -20.58 32.75
CA GLY A 297 15.68 -20.58 31.32
C GLY A 297 16.89 -19.74 30.90
N TRP A 298 16.96 -19.43 29.63
CA TRP A 298 18.09 -18.71 29.04
C TRP A 298 17.64 -17.68 27.98
N VAL A 299 18.46 -16.65 27.77
CA VAL A 299 18.36 -15.67 26.70
C VAL A 299 19.71 -15.58 26.01
N LEU A 300 19.72 -15.52 24.68
CA LEU A 300 20.91 -15.24 23.88
C LEU A 300 20.65 -14.00 23.04
N ALA A 301 21.44 -12.94 23.26
CA ALA A 301 21.41 -11.74 22.44
C ALA A 301 22.67 -11.71 21.54
N SER A 302 22.51 -11.45 20.26
CA SER A 302 23.60 -11.36 19.31
C SER A 302 23.42 -10.19 18.37
N THR A 303 24.54 -9.57 17.99
CA THR A 303 24.61 -8.52 16.98
C THR A 303 25.65 -8.88 15.93
N ARG A 304 25.43 -8.49 14.68
CA ARG A 304 26.43 -8.64 13.61
C ARG A 304 26.11 -7.69 12.46
N THR A 305 27.12 -7.41 11.64
CA THR A 305 26.94 -6.74 10.34
C THR A 305 27.35 -7.68 9.21
N ARG A 306 26.46 -7.85 8.22
CA ARG A 306 26.73 -8.64 7.03
C ARG A 306 26.18 -7.94 5.79
N SER A 307 27.03 -7.76 4.77
CA SER A 307 26.62 -7.20 3.47
C SER A 307 25.88 -5.85 3.58
N GLY A 308 26.31 -4.97 4.52
CA GLY A 308 25.67 -3.65 4.71
C GLY A 308 24.36 -3.69 5.49
N ILE A 309 24.05 -4.82 6.13
CA ILE A 309 22.89 -5.01 7.01
C ILE A 309 23.39 -5.29 8.42
N ALA A 310 22.95 -4.51 9.39
CA ALA A 310 23.13 -4.76 10.80
C ALA A 310 21.97 -5.64 11.30
N GLU A 311 22.30 -6.71 12.00
CA GLU A 311 21.34 -7.66 12.54
C GLU A 311 21.42 -7.68 14.06
N VAL A 312 20.28 -7.67 14.72
CA VAL A 312 20.11 -7.98 16.14
C VAL A 312 19.22 -9.20 16.24
N THR A 313 19.69 -10.24 16.90
CA THR A 313 18.92 -11.46 17.15
C THR A 313 18.83 -11.72 18.63
N VAL A 314 17.62 -11.90 19.14
CA VAL A 314 17.36 -12.28 20.54
C VAL A 314 16.61 -13.61 20.51
N SER A 315 17.22 -14.61 21.11
CA SER A 315 16.65 -15.96 21.27
C SER A 315 16.38 -16.23 22.72
N ASN A 316 15.26 -16.85 23.03
CA ASN A 316 14.94 -17.25 24.41
C ASN A 316 14.33 -18.65 24.47
N GLY A 317 14.54 -19.33 25.59
CA GLY A 317 13.74 -20.49 25.96
C GLY A 317 12.34 -20.07 26.44
N GLY A 318 11.38 -20.99 26.40
CA GLY A 318 10.03 -20.66 26.83
C GLY A 318 9.02 -21.75 26.46
N GLU A 319 7.75 -21.40 26.53
CA GLU A 319 6.67 -22.27 26.10
C GLU A 319 6.71 -22.52 24.60
N HIS A 320 6.14 -23.64 24.17
CA HIS A 320 6.03 -23.94 22.73
C HIS A 320 5.03 -22.99 22.05
N ILE A 321 5.47 -22.39 20.95
CA ILE A 321 4.66 -21.46 20.15
C ILE A 321 4.34 -22.15 18.82
N PRO A 322 3.06 -22.24 18.41
CA PRO A 322 2.71 -22.72 17.09
C PRO A 322 3.31 -21.83 16.00
N PRO A 323 3.99 -22.39 14.99
CA PRO A 323 4.66 -21.58 13.96
C PRO A 323 3.72 -20.67 13.15
N ASP A 324 2.47 -21.07 13.00
CA ASP A 324 1.43 -20.30 12.30
C ASP A 324 1.00 -19.03 13.05
N GLN A 325 1.27 -18.95 14.36
CA GLN A 325 0.94 -17.78 15.18
C GLN A 325 2.08 -16.76 15.27
N THR A 326 3.28 -17.07 14.80
CA THR A 326 4.43 -16.15 14.92
C THR A 326 4.28 -14.81 14.17
N PRO A 327 3.64 -14.72 12.98
CA PRO A 327 3.42 -13.44 12.33
C PRO A 327 2.49 -12.50 13.14
N GLU A 328 1.54 -13.07 13.86
CA GLU A 328 0.57 -12.31 14.66
C GLU A 328 1.20 -11.68 15.90
N LEU A 329 2.39 -12.12 16.33
CA LEU A 329 3.10 -11.57 17.51
C LEU A 329 3.52 -10.10 17.33
N PHE A 330 3.60 -9.62 16.10
CA PHE A 330 3.91 -8.23 15.80
C PHE A 330 2.67 -7.32 15.71
N GLU A 331 1.45 -7.91 15.83
CA GLU A 331 0.24 -7.11 15.89
C GLU A 331 0.09 -6.46 17.28
N PRO A 332 -0.29 -5.16 17.35
CA PRO A 332 -0.49 -4.50 18.64
C PRO A 332 -1.57 -5.19 19.48
N PHE A 333 -1.30 -5.33 20.79
CA PHE A 333 -2.19 -5.97 21.76
C PHE A 333 -2.43 -7.47 21.53
N ARG A 334 -1.68 -8.10 20.62
CA ARG A 334 -1.80 -9.54 20.39
C ARG A 334 -1.09 -10.31 21.49
N ARG A 335 -1.77 -11.32 22.00
CA ARG A 335 -1.27 -12.27 23.01
C ARG A 335 -1.60 -13.67 22.53
N LEU A 336 -0.69 -14.61 22.69
CA LEU A 336 -0.94 -16.01 22.32
C LEU A 336 -2.08 -16.58 23.17
N SER A 337 -3.10 -17.11 22.50
CA SER A 337 -4.25 -17.76 23.14
C SER A 337 -3.80 -19.05 23.82
N GLY A 338 -4.05 -19.21 25.11
CA GLY A 338 -3.76 -20.44 25.85
C GLY A 338 -2.75 -20.31 27.00
N ARG A 339 -2.10 -19.16 27.16
CA ARG A 339 -1.29 -18.91 28.34
C ARG A 339 -2.18 -18.75 29.58
N THR A 340 -2.39 -19.84 30.26
CA THR A 340 -3.00 -19.90 31.61
C THR A 340 -2.02 -19.29 32.60
N GLY A 341 -2.00 -17.98 32.69
CA GLY A 341 -1.19 -17.27 33.65
C GLY A 341 -1.42 -15.78 33.51
N ASN A 342 -1.68 -15.14 34.63
CA ASN A 342 -1.82 -13.70 34.77
C ASN A 342 -0.44 -13.00 34.55
N GLN A 343 0.24 -13.31 33.40
CA GLN A 343 1.52 -12.67 33.09
C GLN A 343 1.25 -11.24 32.64
N PRO A 344 1.78 -10.25 33.36
CA PRO A 344 1.59 -8.86 33.04
C PRO A 344 2.32 -8.53 31.75
N GLY A 345 1.60 -7.94 30.76
CA GLY A 345 2.17 -7.44 29.52
C GLY A 345 1.09 -6.86 28.64
N SER A 346 1.33 -5.69 28.06
CA SER A 346 0.37 -4.97 27.21
C SER A 346 0.21 -5.59 25.81
N GLY A 347 1.08 -6.52 25.40
CA GLY A 347 1.12 -7.03 24.03
C GLY A 347 1.61 -6.01 23.00
N LEU A 348 2.30 -4.95 23.44
CA LEU A 348 2.82 -3.89 22.58
C LEU A 348 4.32 -4.04 22.26
N GLY A 349 5.11 -4.80 23.05
CA GLY A 349 6.56 -4.83 22.92
C GLY A 349 7.05 -5.22 21.52
N LEU A 350 6.60 -6.35 20.97
CA LEU A 350 7.01 -6.79 19.62
C LEU A 350 6.42 -5.92 18.51
N SER A 351 5.25 -5.33 18.70
CA SER A 351 4.68 -4.39 17.72
C SER A 351 5.49 -3.09 17.67
N ILE A 352 6.03 -2.62 18.80
CA ILE A 352 6.99 -1.49 18.83
C ILE A 352 8.25 -1.87 18.06
N VAL A 353 8.80 -3.05 18.30
CA VAL A 353 9.98 -3.56 17.60
C VAL A 353 9.77 -3.53 16.08
N ALA A 354 8.65 -4.06 15.59
CA ALA A 354 8.35 -4.08 14.16
C ALA A 354 8.12 -2.68 13.59
N SER A 355 7.46 -1.78 14.34
CA SER A 355 7.20 -0.41 13.90
C SER A 355 8.49 0.41 13.82
N VAL A 356 9.35 0.32 14.83
CA VAL A 356 10.65 1.01 14.85
C VAL A 356 11.58 0.46 13.76
N ALA A 357 11.66 -0.87 13.57
CA ALA A 357 12.45 -1.47 12.49
C ALA A 357 12.00 -0.93 11.13
N ARG A 358 10.70 -0.91 10.87
CA ARG A 358 10.10 -0.39 9.62
C ARG A 358 10.38 1.10 9.43
N ALA A 359 10.28 1.92 10.48
CA ALA A 359 10.62 3.34 10.43
C ALA A 359 12.08 3.58 9.99
N HIS A 360 12.98 2.67 10.37
CA HIS A 360 14.39 2.68 9.99
C HIS A 360 14.70 1.87 8.71
N ARG A 361 13.70 1.56 7.86
CA ARG A 361 13.83 0.79 6.62
C ARG A 361 14.36 -0.63 6.84
N GLY A 362 14.16 -1.15 8.04
CA GLY A 362 14.50 -2.50 8.45
C GLY A 362 13.30 -3.44 8.42
N HIS A 363 13.55 -4.66 8.89
CA HIS A 363 12.55 -5.72 8.98
C HIS A 363 12.66 -6.45 10.32
N ALA A 364 11.54 -6.99 10.80
CA ALA A 364 11.45 -7.80 12.02
C ALA A 364 10.82 -9.14 11.67
N GLU A 365 11.48 -10.23 12.06
CA GLU A 365 10.99 -11.59 11.90
C GLU A 365 11.03 -12.33 13.24
N ALA A 366 10.10 -13.28 13.41
CA ALA A 366 10.05 -14.15 14.58
C ALA A 366 9.88 -15.61 14.14
N HIS A 367 10.67 -16.49 14.75
CA HIS A 367 10.62 -17.92 14.49
C HIS A 367 10.40 -18.68 15.78
N ALA A 368 9.37 -19.51 15.81
CA ALA A 368 9.13 -20.41 16.94
C ALA A 368 10.23 -21.49 17.00
N ARG A 369 10.75 -21.72 18.19
CA ARG A 369 11.78 -22.72 18.40
C ARG A 369 11.16 -24.11 18.62
N PRO A 370 11.74 -25.17 18.04
CA PRO A 370 11.25 -26.54 18.24
C PRO A 370 11.22 -26.97 19.71
N ASP A 371 12.22 -26.54 20.48
CA ASP A 371 12.37 -26.86 21.91
C ASP A 371 11.58 -25.88 22.83
N GLY A 372 10.74 -25.03 22.25
CA GLY A 372 10.03 -23.96 22.94
C GLY A 372 10.80 -22.65 23.01
N GLY A 373 10.05 -21.55 23.08
CA GLY A 373 10.60 -20.20 23.03
C GLY A 373 10.56 -19.57 21.62
N LEU A 374 11.29 -18.48 21.46
CA LEU A 374 11.22 -17.64 20.26
C LEU A 374 12.61 -17.14 19.87
N ASP A 375 12.87 -17.09 18.56
CA ASP A 375 13.98 -16.36 17.96
C ASP A 375 13.40 -15.13 17.26
N VAL A 376 13.79 -13.92 17.67
CA VAL A 376 13.38 -12.66 17.04
C VAL A 376 14.60 -12.03 16.41
N GLN A 377 14.52 -11.79 15.10
CA GLN A 377 15.59 -11.20 14.29
C GLN A 377 15.15 -9.84 13.75
N ILE A 378 15.98 -8.85 13.92
CA ILE A 378 15.82 -7.51 13.37
C ILE A 378 16.95 -7.23 12.41
N THR A 379 16.61 -6.73 11.24
CA THR A 379 17.56 -6.29 10.21
C THR A 379 17.40 -4.80 9.97
N LEU A 380 18.50 -4.06 9.96
CA LEU A 380 18.53 -2.61 9.75
C LEU A 380 19.64 -2.28 8.74
N PRO A 381 19.50 -1.22 7.93
CA PRO A 381 20.60 -0.73 7.11
C PRO A 381 21.79 -0.34 7.99
N ALA A 382 22.94 -1.00 7.78
CA ALA A 382 24.15 -0.69 8.52
C ALA A 382 24.75 0.65 8.05
N THR A 383 25.34 1.39 8.96
CA THR A 383 26.18 2.53 8.60
C THR A 383 27.46 2.02 7.96
N ALA A 384 27.80 2.54 6.80
CA ALA A 384 29.05 2.18 6.11
C ALA A 384 30.27 2.66 6.92
N ASN A 385 30.72 1.86 7.87
CA ASN A 385 32.01 2.05 8.51
C ASN A 385 33.02 1.12 7.80
N GLY A 386 34.11 1.68 7.30
CA GLY A 386 35.12 1.00 6.49
C GLY A 386 35.93 -0.10 7.20
N ARG A 387 35.28 -0.99 7.91
CA ARG A 387 35.89 -2.21 8.43
C ARG A 387 35.40 -3.44 7.67
N LYS A 388 36.34 -4.12 7.07
CA LYS A 388 36.16 -5.33 6.27
C LYS A 388 35.56 -6.46 7.10
N ASP A 389 34.69 -7.20 6.44
CA ASP A 389 34.02 -8.44 6.82
C ASP A 389 34.70 -9.26 7.92
N ALA A 390 34.05 -9.38 9.07
CA ALA A 390 34.41 -10.39 10.07
C ALA A 390 33.92 -11.78 9.58
N PRO A 391 34.68 -12.86 9.84
CA PRO A 391 34.29 -14.19 9.42
C PRO A 391 32.96 -14.62 10.06
N PRO A 392 32.13 -15.41 9.35
CA PRO A 392 30.83 -15.81 9.85
C PRO A 392 30.98 -16.64 11.12
N LEU A 393 30.19 -16.32 12.14
CA LEU A 393 29.99 -17.22 13.29
C LEU A 393 29.42 -18.55 12.77
N PRO A 394 29.77 -19.69 13.36
CA PRO A 394 29.24 -21.01 13.00
C PRO A 394 27.80 -21.18 13.51
N TRP A 395 26.87 -20.37 12.99
CA TRP A 395 25.46 -20.51 13.24
C TRP A 395 24.72 -20.76 11.93
N SER A 396 24.00 -21.87 11.85
CA SER A 396 23.04 -22.20 10.80
C SER A 396 21.64 -22.22 11.43
N PRO A 397 20.60 -21.63 10.79
CA PRO A 397 19.23 -21.83 11.23
C PRO A 397 18.91 -23.33 11.13
N GLY A 398 18.77 -24.01 12.28
CA GLY A 398 18.58 -25.46 12.36
C GLY A 398 19.66 -26.21 13.11
N GLY A 399 20.77 -25.58 13.48
CA GLY A 399 21.76 -26.18 14.39
C GLY A 399 21.20 -26.18 15.81
N ALA A 400 20.74 -27.35 16.31
CA ALA A 400 20.33 -27.51 17.69
C ALA A 400 21.49 -27.08 18.61
N ILE A 401 21.34 -25.95 19.30
CA ILE A 401 22.21 -25.62 20.44
C ILE A 401 21.86 -26.64 21.52
N ARG A 402 22.70 -27.64 21.71
CA ARG A 402 22.53 -28.58 22.84
C ARG A 402 22.54 -27.76 24.12
N PRO A 403 21.54 -27.92 25.00
CA PRO A 403 21.60 -27.34 26.32
C PRO A 403 22.86 -27.83 27.02
N PRO A 404 23.51 -27.01 27.86
CA PRO A 404 24.67 -27.44 28.64
C PRO A 404 24.25 -28.61 29.54
N ILE A 405 25.07 -29.69 29.44
CA ILE A 405 24.94 -30.85 30.33
C ILE A 405 25.03 -30.34 31.76
N PRO A 406 24.06 -30.64 32.68
CA PRO A 406 24.15 -30.25 34.08
C PRO A 406 25.44 -30.86 34.68
N PRO A 407 26.14 -30.17 35.58
CA PRO A 407 27.32 -30.71 36.23
C PRO A 407 26.94 -32.05 36.92
N ALA A 408 27.70 -33.08 36.64
CA ALA A 408 27.50 -34.40 37.22
C ALA A 408 27.46 -34.27 38.76
N ALA A 409 26.39 -34.77 39.35
CA ALA A 409 26.22 -34.81 40.79
C ALA A 409 27.44 -35.57 41.38
N GLY A 410 28.19 -34.86 42.22
CA GLY A 410 29.39 -35.38 42.85
C GLY A 410 29.13 -36.74 43.54
N GLN A 411 29.85 -37.74 43.10
CA GLN A 411 29.92 -39.01 43.85
C GLN A 411 30.59 -38.70 45.19
N SER A 412 29.82 -38.74 46.27
CA SER A 412 30.36 -38.78 47.64
C SER A 412 31.07 -40.10 47.83
N HIS A 413 32.40 -40.08 47.82
CA HIS A 413 33.18 -41.20 48.35
C HIS A 413 32.94 -41.33 49.82
N ALA A 414 32.15 -42.32 50.19
CA ALA A 414 32.10 -42.83 51.57
C ALA A 414 33.38 -43.67 51.78
N THR A 415 34.35 -43.15 52.49
CA THR A 415 35.45 -43.93 53.09
C THR A 415 34.92 -44.60 54.36
N ALA A 416 34.78 -45.91 54.26
CA ALA A 416 34.70 -46.76 55.44
C ALA A 416 36.10 -47.00 55.93
N GLY A 417 36.28 -46.86 57.29
CA GLY A 417 37.44 -47.15 58.07
C GLY A 417 37.07 -47.10 59.56
#